data_0a8073b2e53719d5ade53c194094896d
#
_entry.id   0a8073b2e53719d5ade53c194094896d
#
_cell.length_a   1.000
_cell.length_b   1.000
_cell.length_c   1.000
_cell.angle_alpha   90.00
_cell.angle_beta   90.00
_cell.angle_gamma   90.00
#
_symmetry.space_group_name_H-M   'P 1'
#
loop_
_entity.id
_entity.type
_entity.pdbx_description
1 polymer ?
#
loop_
_entity_poly.entity_id
_entity_poly.type
_entity_poly.pdbx_seq_one_letter_code
_entity_poly.pdbx_strand_id
1 'polypeptide(L)'
;MTESAARSGLYLVFVCTGNICRSPMAEIIARDEMEKDMLDLVATVDSCGLGGWHVGQGADPRAIAELRRGGHDGGSHRAAKLGPEHMDADLFIAMDKGHRDALIERSIDPDKIRLMRSFDPNSPEDADVADPYYGSAADFETTRKNIEAAVPGLLDWIRAHHD
;
A
#
# COMPACT_ATOMS: atom_id res chain seq x y z
N MET A 1 -6.81 5.01 25.65
CA MET A 1 -5.65 5.25 24.78
C MET A 1 -5.95 4.77 23.38
N THR A 2 -5.61 5.56 22.40
CA THR A 2 -5.87 5.23 21.00
C THR A 2 -4.73 4.41 20.43
N GLU A 3 -5.00 3.75 19.28
CA GLU A 3 -3.97 3.05 18.53
C GLU A 3 -2.79 3.97 18.18
N SER A 4 -3.07 5.20 17.78
CA SER A 4 -2.00 6.15 17.42
C SER A 4 -1.09 6.45 18.61
N ALA A 5 -1.63 6.47 19.83
CA ALA A 5 -0.81 6.69 21.04
C ALA A 5 0.12 5.50 21.32
N ALA A 6 -0.23 4.29 20.87
CA ALA A 6 0.58 3.10 21.06
C ALA A 6 1.66 2.93 19.99
N ARG A 7 1.53 3.63 18.85
CA ARG A 7 2.53 3.56 17.78
C ARG A 7 3.59 4.62 17.99
N SER A 8 4.83 4.25 17.71
CA SER A 8 5.91 5.22 17.61
C SER A 8 6.27 5.37 16.12
N GLY A 9 6.48 6.61 15.68
CA GLY A 9 6.85 6.90 14.31
C GLY A 9 5.64 7.10 13.39
N LEU A 10 5.91 7.05 12.10
CA LEU A 10 4.92 7.26 11.06
C LEU A 10 4.03 6.03 10.87
N TYR A 11 2.80 6.28 10.42
CA TYR A 11 1.87 5.23 10.06
C TYR A 11 1.36 5.48 8.63
N LEU A 12 1.59 4.53 7.72
CA LEU A 12 1.21 4.62 6.32
C LEU A 12 0.25 3.48 5.97
N VAL A 13 -0.80 3.80 5.22
CA VAL A 13 -1.82 2.81 4.83
C VAL A 13 -1.96 2.78 3.30
N PHE A 14 -1.76 1.61 2.72
CA PHE A 14 -1.98 1.39 1.28
C PHE A 14 -3.43 0.99 1.05
N VAL A 15 -4.08 1.59 0.06
CA VAL A 15 -5.52 1.42 -0.18
C VAL A 15 -5.79 0.97 -1.61
N CYS A 16 -6.56 -0.09 -1.76
CA CYS A 16 -7.11 -0.50 -3.05
C CYS A 16 -8.58 -0.91 -2.89
N THR A 17 -9.14 -1.61 -3.87
CA THR A 17 -10.57 -1.94 -3.86
C THR A 17 -10.92 -3.00 -2.82
N GLY A 18 -10.29 -4.18 -2.91
CA GLY A 18 -10.64 -5.34 -2.07
C GLY A 18 -9.57 -5.83 -1.12
N ASN A 19 -8.40 -5.21 -1.13
CA ASN A 19 -7.26 -5.58 -0.28
C ASN A 19 -6.79 -7.03 -0.47
N ILE A 20 -6.80 -7.52 -1.72
CA ILE A 20 -6.29 -8.87 -2.04
C ILE A 20 -5.21 -8.86 -3.12
N CYS A 21 -5.02 -7.78 -3.87
CA CYS A 21 -4.01 -7.71 -4.93
C CYS A 21 -3.04 -6.55 -4.72
N ARG A 22 -3.41 -5.35 -5.16
CA ARG A 22 -2.49 -4.20 -5.23
C ARG A 22 -2.00 -3.72 -3.88
N SER A 23 -2.90 -3.44 -2.94
CA SER A 23 -2.48 -2.88 -1.66
C SER A 23 -1.72 -3.88 -0.79
N PRO A 24 -2.05 -5.18 -0.75
CA PRO A 24 -1.20 -6.12 -0.02
C PRO A 24 0.17 -6.28 -0.67
N MET A 25 0.26 -6.27 -2.01
CA MET A 25 1.56 -6.32 -2.69
C MET A 25 2.41 -5.12 -2.30
N ALA A 26 1.83 -3.92 -2.31
CA ALA A 26 2.53 -2.70 -1.93
C ALA A 26 2.99 -2.74 -0.46
N GLU A 27 2.11 -3.16 0.44
CA GLU A 27 2.45 -3.26 1.86
C GLU A 27 3.62 -4.20 2.10
N ILE A 28 3.58 -5.38 1.50
CA ILE A 28 4.58 -6.42 1.72
C ILE A 28 5.92 -6.01 1.12
N ILE A 29 5.94 -5.50 -0.11
CA ILE A 29 7.17 -5.04 -0.75
C ILE A 29 7.78 -3.87 0.03
N ALA A 30 6.96 -2.88 0.42
CA ALA A 30 7.44 -1.74 1.19
C ALA A 30 8.01 -2.17 2.53
N ARG A 31 7.33 -3.07 3.25
CA ARG A 31 7.79 -3.56 4.55
C ARG A 31 9.14 -4.25 4.43
N ASP A 32 9.29 -5.12 3.43
CA ASP A 32 10.55 -5.85 3.24
C ASP A 32 11.71 -4.89 2.94
N GLU A 33 11.49 -3.88 2.10
CA GLU A 33 12.52 -2.90 1.79
C GLU A 33 12.81 -1.97 2.98
N MET A 34 11.78 -1.62 3.76
CA MET A 34 11.96 -0.85 4.98
C MET A 34 12.84 -1.59 5.99
N GLU A 35 12.61 -2.90 6.15
CA GLU A 35 13.40 -3.71 7.08
C GLU A 35 14.87 -3.75 6.70
N LYS A 36 15.19 -3.81 5.41
CA LYS A 36 16.57 -3.78 4.93
C LYS A 36 17.31 -2.51 5.33
N ASP A 37 16.60 -1.39 5.40
CA ASP A 37 17.16 -0.08 5.72
C ASP A 37 16.85 0.35 7.16
N MET A 38 16.31 -0.55 7.98
CA MET A 38 15.94 -0.32 9.38
C MET A 38 14.88 0.79 9.54
N LEU A 39 14.11 1.08 8.49
CA LEU A 39 13.05 2.08 8.54
C LEU A 39 11.79 1.56 9.24
N ASP A 40 11.67 0.26 9.43
CA ASP A 40 10.61 -0.35 10.23
C ASP A 40 10.68 0.08 11.71
N LEU A 41 11.80 0.65 12.14
CA LEU A 41 11.93 1.20 13.49
C LEU A 41 11.26 2.57 13.63
N VAL A 42 11.04 3.27 12.52
CA VAL A 42 10.50 4.66 12.54
C VAL A 42 9.17 4.79 11.80
N ALA A 43 8.70 3.73 11.15
CA ALA A 43 7.44 3.76 10.41
C ALA A 43 6.79 2.38 10.42
N THR A 44 5.47 2.37 10.41
CA THR A 44 4.65 1.15 10.31
C THR A 44 3.80 1.26 9.04
N VAL A 45 3.67 0.17 8.31
CA VAL A 45 2.81 0.11 7.12
C VAL A 45 1.70 -0.91 7.31
N ASP A 46 0.56 -0.62 6.71
CA ASP A 46 -0.62 -1.46 6.72
C ASP A 46 -1.34 -1.34 5.39
N SER A 47 -2.35 -2.14 5.15
CA SER A 47 -3.16 -2.03 3.92
C SER A 47 -4.62 -2.33 4.22
N CYS A 48 -5.51 -1.78 3.38
CA CYS A 48 -6.94 -2.02 3.49
C CYS A 48 -7.62 -1.87 2.14
N GLY A 49 -8.87 -2.33 2.05
CA GLY A 49 -9.72 -2.14 0.90
C GLY A 49 -10.84 -1.15 1.20
N LEU A 50 -11.34 -0.52 0.15
CA LEU A 50 -12.52 0.34 0.28
C LEU A 50 -13.78 -0.50 0.53
N GLY A 51 -13.85 -1.69 -0.07
CA GLY A 51 -14.93 -2.64 0.17
C GLY A 51 -14.53 -3.78 1.07
N GLY A 52 -15.52 -4.45 1.65
CA GLY A 52 -15.30 -5.53 2.60
C GLY A 52 -15.55 -6.94 2.06
N TRP A 53 -15.63 -7.11 0.73
CA TRP A 53 -15.98 -8.40 0.12
C TRP A 53 -15.06 -9.55 0.52
N HIS A 54 -13.79 -9.25 0.80
CA HIS A 54 -12.76 -10.26 1.05
C HIS A 54 -12.21 -10.25 2.47
N VAL A 55 -12.84 -9.51 3.38
CA VAL A 55 -12.35 -9.39 4.77
C VAL A 55 -12.06 -10.77 5.36
N GLY A 56 -10.86 -10.94 5.92
CA GLY A 56 -10.39 -12.18 6.53
C GLY A 56 -9.79 -13.18 5.55
N GLN A 57 -9.92 -12.96 4.25
CA GLN A 57 -9.31 -13.83 3.24
C GLN A 57 -7.83 -13.49 3.04
N GLY A 58 -7.07 -14.46 2.57
CA GLY A 58 -5.68 -14.22 2.17
C GLY A 58 -5.59 -13.39 0.91
N ALA A 59 -4.38 -13.00 0.54
CA ALA A 59 -4.14 -12.34 -0.74
C ALA A 59 -4.50 -13.28 -1.89
N ASP A 60 -4.82 -12.71 -3.06
CA ASP A 60 -5.07 -13.48 -4.27
C ASP A 60 -3.88 -14.40 -4.55
N PRO A 61 -4.10 -15.70 -4.84
CA PRO A 61 -2.99 -16.63 -5.08
C PRO A 61 -2.02 -16.17 -6.17
N ARG A 62 -2.51 -15.42 -7.17
CA ARG A 62 -1.65 -14.88 -8.23
C ARG A 62 -0.75 -13.77 -7.69
N ALA A 63 -1.27 -12.96 -6.74
CA ALA A 63 -0.47 -11.94 -6.06
C ALA A 63 0.61 -12.60 -5.20
N ILE A 64 0.26 -13.66 -4.47
CA ILE A 64 1.22 -14.41 -3.65
C ILE A 64 2.33 -14.98 -4.54
N ALA A 65 1.97 -15.57 -5.67
CA ALA A 65 2.94 -16.16 -6.61
C ALA A 65 3.87 -15.10 -7.17
N GLU A 66 3.33 -13.93 -7.52
CA GLU A 66 4.14 -12.85 -8.07
C GLU A 66 5.06 -12.24 -7.01
N LEU A 67 4.59 -12.07 -5.79
CA LEU A 67 5.44 -11.63 -4.67
C LEU A 67 6.59 -12.59 -4.46
N ARG A 68 6.34 -13.90 -4.52
CA ARG A 68 7.39 -14.92 -4.36
C ARG A 68 8.45 -14.80 -5.45
N ARG A 69 8.06 -14.51 -6.70
CA ARG A 69 9.02 -14.27 -7.78
C ARG A 69 9.93 -13.10 -7.48
N GLY A 70 9.44 -12.09 -6.77
CA GLY A 70 10.21 -10.93 -6.34
C GLY A 70 10.97 -11.13 -5.04
N GLY A 71 10.88 -12.31 -4.41
CA GLY A 71 11.56 -12.59 -3.16
C GLY A 71 10.77 -12.24 -1.91
N HIS A 72 9.44 -12.08 -2.03
CA HIS A 72 8.57 -11.68 -0.92
C HIS A 72 7.58 -12.78 -0.55
N ASP A 73 7.16 -12.80 0.73
CA ASP A 73 6.18 -13.75 1.23
C ASP A 73 4.86 -13.06 1.51
N GLY A 74 3.83 -13.38 0.72
CA GLY A 74 2.48 -12.82 0.88
C GLY A 74 1.51 -13.73 1.63
N GLY A 75 1.96 -14.86 2.14
CA GLY A 75 1.07 -15.91 2.67
C GLY A 75 0.35 -15.57 3.96
N SER A 76 0.85 -14.62 4.73
CA SER A 76 0.24 -14.27 6.02
C SER A 76 -0.75 -13.11 5.94
N HIS A 77 -0.88 -12.47 4.77
CA HIS A 77 -1.81 -11.34 4.61
C HIS A 77 -3.26 -11.78 4.85
N ARG A 78 -4.02 -10.91 5.50
CA ARG A 78 -5.49 -11.06 5.63
C ARG A 78 -6.13 -9.74 5.25
N ALA A 79 -7.10 -9.80 4.35
CA ALA A 79 -7.79 -8.62 3.85
C ALA A 79 -8.57 -7.92 4.96
N ALA A 80 -8.51 -6.60 4.96
CA ALA A 80 -9.23 -5.74 5.89
C ALA A 80 -9.92 -4.63 5.12
N LYS A 81 -11.03 -4.12 5.67
CA LYS A 81 -11.74 -2.97 5.14
C LYS A 81 -11.24 -1.71 5.82
N LEU A 82 -11.19 -0.60 5.09
CA LEU A 82 -10.89 0.71 5.68
C LEU A 82 -11.83 0.98 6.85
N GLY A 83 -11.27 1.26 8.01
CA GLY A 83 -12.03 1.45 9.24
C GLY A 83 -11.36 2.43 10.19
N PRO A 84 -11.96 2.59 11.40
CA PRO A 84 -11.45 3.56 12.38
C PRO A 84 -9.97 3.38 12.73
N GLU A 85 -9.47 2.14 12.69
CA GLU A 85 -8.08 1.83 13.01
C GLU A 85 -7.08 2.44 12.03
N HIS A 86 -7.55 2.86 10.85
CA HIS A 86 -6.69 3.45 9.82
C HIS A 86 -6.71 4.98 9.84
N MET A 87 -7.65 5.58 10.58
CA MET A 87 -7.92 7.03 10.45
C MET A 87 -6.83 7.92 11.03
N ASP A 88 -5.93 7.38 11.83
CA ASP A 88 -4.79 8.13 12.37
C ASP A 88 -3.55 8.02 11.48
N ALA A 89 -3.67 7.48 10.27
CA ALA A 89 -2.55 7.38 9.35
C ALA A 89 -1.99 8.75 9.02
N ASP A 90 -0.67 8.82 8.93
CA ASP A 90 0.04 10.02 8.48
C ASP A 90 -0.04 10.16 6.97
N LEU A 91 -0.17 9.04 6.26
CA LEU A 91 -0.27 9.03 4.81
C LEU A 91 -1.11 7.85 4.35
N PHE A 92 -2.08 8.13 3.48
CA PHE A 92 -2.81 7.12 2.72
C PHE A 92 -2.24 7.05 1.31
N ILE A 93 -1.89 5.85 0.87
CA ILE A 93 -1.28 5.66 -0.45
C ILE A 93 -2.28 4.88 -1.31
N ALA A 94 -2.90 5.60 -2.25
CA ALA A 94 -3.93 5.06 -3.13
C ALA A 94 -3.29 4.40 -4.35
N MET A 95 -3.80 3.25 -4.74
CA MET A 95 -3.26 2.54 -5.90
C MET A 95 -3.68 3.18 -7.21
N ASP A 96 -4.85 3.83 -7.25
CA ASP A 96 -5.30 4.56 -8.43
C ASP A 96 -6.11 5.80 -8.05
N LYS A 97 -6.47 6.60 -9.05
CA LYS A 97 -7.21 7.86 -8.85
C LYS A 97 -8.60 7.62 -8.26
N GLY A 98 -9.24 6.50 -8.59
CA GLY A 98 -10.53 6.15 -8.01
C GLY A 98 -10.44 5.94 -6.49
N HIS A 99 -9.39 5.29 -6.04
CA HIS A 99 -9.16 5.11 -4.60
C HIS A 99 -8.87 6.45 -3.91
N ARG A 100 -8.07 7.31 -4.54
CA ARG A 100 -7.81 8.66 -4.03
C ARG A 100 -9.11 9.43 -3.85
N ASP A 101 -9.95 9.45 -4.88
CA ASP A 101 -11.19 10.21 -4.86
C ASP A 101 -12.16 9.66 -3.81
N ALA A 102 -12.20 8.34 -3.65
CA ALA A 102 -13.03 7.71 -2.63
C ALA A 102 -12.57 8.07 -1.21
N LEU A 103 -11.27 8.19 -0.98
CA LEU A 103 -10.73 8.62 0.31
C LEU A 103 -11.11 10.07 0.60
N ILE A 104 -11.04 10.95 -0.41
CA ILE A 104 -11.45 12.35 -0.28
C ILE A 104 -12.95 12.42 0.06
N GLU A 105 -13.78 11.62 -0.60
CA GLU A 105 -15.22 11.55 -0.30
C GLU A 105 -15.51 11.11 1.13
N ARG A 106 -14.60 10.36 1.73
CA ARG A 106 -14.70 9.93 3.13
C ARG A 106 -14.11 10.95 4.11
N SER A 107 -13.88 12.18 3.65
CA SER A 107 -13.38 13.30 4.45
C SER A 107 -11.95 13.13 4.95
N ILE A 108 -11.15 12.32 4.27
CA ILE A 108 -9.73 12.25 4.55
C ILE A 108 -9.06 13.45 3.89
N ASP A 109 -8.18 14.13 4.65
CA ASP A 109 -7.46 15.30 4.18
C ASP A 109 -6.66 14.96 2.91
N PRO A 110 -6.92 15.66 1.78
CA PRO A 110 -6.18 15.42 0.55
C PRO A 110 -4.65 15.53 0.70
N ASP A 111 -4.18 16.34 1.64
CA ASP A 111 -2.73 16.48 1.89
C ASP A 111 -2.12 15.22 2.50
N LYS A 112 -2.95 14.31 2.99
CA LYS A 112 -2.52 13.01 3.52
C LYS A 112 -2.70 11.87 2.53
N ILE A 113 -3.00 12.17 1.27
CA ILE A 113 -3.25 11.15 0.25
C ILE A 113 -2.26 11.32 -0.91
N ARG A 114 -1.59 10.24 -1.30
CA ARG A 114 -0.76 10.21 -2.49
C ARG A 114 -1.04 8.96 -3.31
N LEU A 115 -0.86 9.06 -4.62
CA LEU A 115 -0.89 7.89 -5.49
C LEU A 115 0.41 7.12 -5.33
N MET A 116 0.33 5.79 -5.33
CA MET A 116 1.53 4.94 -5.20
C MET A 116 2.59 5.30 -6.22
N ARG A 117 2.20 5.45 -7.49
CA ARG A 117 3.18 5.75 -8.55
C ARG A 117 3.70 7.18 -8.51
N SER A 118 3.13 8.06 -7.66
CA SER A 118 3.68 9.41 -7.50
C SER A 118 5.05 9.41 -6.84
N PHE A 119 5.45 8.30 -6.21
CA PHE A 119 6.78 8.18 -5.63
C PHE A 119 7.83 7.75 -6.65
N ASP A 120 7.42 7.31 -7.83
CA ASP A 120 8.34 6.93 -8.91
C ASP A 120 8.58 8.15 -9.82
N PRO A 121 9.80 8.72 -9.82
CA PRO A 121 10.07 9.92 -10.61
C PRO A 121 10.01 9.69 -12.12
N ASN A 122 10.03 8.43 -12.55
CA ASN A 122 9.97 8.08 -13.97
C ASN A 122 8.55 7.77 -14.45
N SER A 123 7.55 7.76 -13.55
CA SER A 123 6.18 7.51 -13.96
C SER A 123 5.52 8.80 -14.48
N PRO A 124 4.50 8.67 -15.35
CA PRO A 124 3.70 9.84 -15.73
C PRO A 124 3.02 10.45 -14.51
N GLU A 125 2.70 11.74 -14.58
CA GLU A 125 1.92 12.40 -13.56
C GLU A 125 0.55 11.74 -13.43
N ASP A 126 0.07 11.57 -12.19
CA ASP A 126 -1.22 10.95 -11.88
C ASP A 126 -1.36 9.51 -12.42
N ALA A 127 -0.26 8.77 -12.51
CA ALA A 127 -0.30 7.40 -12.98
C ALA A 127 -0.94 6.46 -11.96
N ASP A 128 -1.72 5.51 -12.46
CA ASP A 128 -2.34 4.47 -11.65
C ASP A 128 -1.50 3.19 -11.63
N VAL A 129 -1.60 2.44 -10.54
CA VAL A 129 -1.24 1.02 -10.55
C VAL A 129 -2.47 0.29 -11.10
N ALA A 130 -2.36 -0.25 -12.31
CA ALA A 130 -3.49 -0.89 -12.96
C ALA A 130 -3.95 -2.13 -12.18
N ASP A 131 -5.26 -2.37 -12.16
CA ASP A 131 -5.85 -3.51 -11.46
C ASP A 131 -5.60 -4.80 -12.24
N PRO A 132 -4.82 -5.76 -11.71
CA PRO A 132 -4.52 -6.99 -12.42
C PRO A 132 -5.58 -8.07 -12.24
N TYR A 133 -6.62 -7.84 -11.45
CA TYR A 133 -7.55 -8.88 -11.00
C TYR A 133 -8.20 -9.64 -12.15
N TYR A 134 -8.60 -8.92 -13.22
CA TYR A 134 -9.21 -9.52 -14.39
C TYR A 134 -8.20 -9.81 -15.51
N GLY A 135 -6.92 -9.68 -15.23
CA GLY A 135 -5.86 -9.84 -16.19
C GLY A 135 -5.14 -11.19 -16.09
N SER A 136 -3.96 -11.23 -16.68
CA SER A 136 -3.10 -12.42 -16.75
C SER A 136 -1.95 -12.33 -15.73
N ALA A 137 -1.11 -13.36 -15.71
CA ALA A 137 0.12 -13.35 -14.92
C ALA A 137 1.02 -12.17 -15.27
N ALA A 138 1.05 -11.76 -16.56
CA ALA A 138 1.83 -10.61 -16.99
C ALA A 138 1.34 -9.31 -16.37
N ASP A 139 0.04 -9.19 -16.11
CA ASP A 139 -0.52 -8.01 -15.45
C ASP A 139 -0.10 -7.94 -13.97
N PHE A 140 -0.01 -9.08 -13.29
CA PHE A 140 0.51 -9.13 -11.93
C PHE A 140 2.00 -8.77 -11.88
N GLU A 141 2.77 -9.18 -12.88
CA GLU A 141 4.17 -8.80 -12.99
C GLU A 141 4.32 -7.29 -13.17
N THR A 142 3.50 -6.68 -14.05
CA THR A 142 3.48 -5.23 -14.24
C THR A 142 3.15 -4.50 -12.93
N THR A 143 2.16 -4.99 -12.20
CA THR A 143 1.79 -4.44 -10.89
C THR A 143 2.98 -4.47 -9.94
N ARG A 144 3.65 -5.62 -9.81
CA ARG A 144 4.82 -5.74 -8.95
C ARG A 144 5.92 -4.76 -9.35
N LYS A 145 6.23 -4.68 -10.64
CA LYS A 145 7.29 -3.78 -11.13
C LYS A 145 6.97 -2.32 -10.89
N ASN A 146 5.72 -1.91 -11.08
CA ASN A 146 5.30 -0.54 -10.80
C ASN A 146 5.44 -0.20 -9.32
N ILE A 147 5.09 -1.13 -8.45
CA ILE A 147 5.23 -0.93 -7.00
C ILE A 147 6.71 -0.88 -6.63
N GLU A 148 7.51 -1.81 -7.12
CA GLU A 148 8.94 -1.84 -6.83
C GLU A 148 9.64 -0.55 -7.28
N ALA A 149 9.23 0.01 -8.42
CA ALA A 149 9.81 1.25 -8.93
C ALA A 149 9.47 2.46 -8.06
N ALA A 150 8.34 2.42 -7.36
CA ALA A 150 7.88 3.52 -6.50
C ALA A 150 8.45 3.43 -5.07
N VAL A 151 8.82 2.25 -4.60
CA VAL A 151 9.24 2.05 -3.21
C VAL A 151 10.46 2.90 -2.82
N PRO A 152 11.53 3.04 -3.63
CA PRO A 152 12.65 3.89 -3.23
C PRO A 152 12.22 5.33 -2.90
N GLY A 153 11.33 5.92 -3.69
CA GLY A 153 10.79 7.26 -3.41
C GLY A 153 9.95 7.30 -2.14
N LEU A 154 9.20 6.24 -1.87
CA LEU A 154 8.45 6.13 -0.61
C LEU A 154 9.40 6.06 0.59
N LEU A 155 10.49 5.31 0.50
CA LEU A 155 11.47 5.25 1.57
C LEU A 155 12.11 6.62 1.81
N ASP A 156 12.39 7.37 0.75
CA ASP A 156 12.90 8.74 0.88
C ASP A 156 11.88 9.65 1.58
N TRP A 157 10.60 9.49 1.28
CA TRP A 157 9.54 10.23 1.97
C TRP A 157 9.54 9.92 3.47
N ILE A 158 9.68 8.65 3.83
CA ILE A 158 9.75 8.24 5.23
C ILE A 158 10.96 8.89 5.92
N ARG A 159 12.12 8.87 5.27
CA ARG A 159 13.35 9.49 5.82
C ARG A 159 13.18 10.98 6.06
N ALA A 160 12.42 11.65 5.20
CA ALA A 160 12.22 13.09 5.30
C ALA A 160 11.15 13.50 6.33
N HIS A 161 10.27 12.60 6.73
CA HIS A 161 9.08 12.93 7.53
C HIS A 161 9.05 12.31 8.92
N HIS A 162 9.90 11.34 9.23
CA HIS A 162 9.94 10.80 10.58
C HIS A 162 10.76 11.69 11.52
N ASP A 163 10.49 11.56 12.80
CA ASP A 163 11.24 12.27 13.85
C ASP A 163 12.60 11.63 14.13
#